data_f943364eda808af1ec9c9693a16a915f
#
_entry.id   f943364eda808af1ec9c9693a16a915f
#
_cell.length_a   1.000
_cell.length_b   1.000
_cell.length_c   1.000
_cell.angle_alpha   90.00
_cell.angle_beta   90.00
_cell.angle_gamma   90.00
#
_symmetry.space_group_name_H-M   'P 1'
#
loop_
_entity.id
_entity.type
_entity.pdbx_description
1 polymer ?
#
loop_
_entity_poly.entity_id
_entity_poly.type
_entity_poly.pdbx_seq_one_letter_code
_entity_poly.pdbx_strand_id
1 'polypeptide(L)'
;MLIACNGTRISDAPLPEGWVIYKRSFEPEDAKRAINLLLPYHIMMNGFEDGRVTTVAFAPGQHYHIADRALVEVRYGEEAMYAAAERGIMKLYLAEDGYAGAVDTENTRAARAAVQKALPHLQLTQSSPGNIEIMPENAGKGTALAFLANYLGFEREQVMAMGDAENDLSMLEYAYHSVAMANASPAVQKACRYQTLSNDECGVAAMIDRVLAMQER
;
A
#
# COMPACT_ATOMS: atom_id res chain seq x y z
N MET A 1 -10.42 6.79 -12.19
CA MET A 1 -9.13 7.10 -11.52
C MET A 1 -8.70 5.90 -10.69
N LEU A 2 -7.42 5.59 -10.64
CA LEU A 2 -6.86 4.47 -9.90
C LEU A 2 -5.79 4.96 -8.91
N ILE A 3 -5.95 4.64 -7.62
CA ILE A 3 -4.91 4.81 -6.59
C ILE A 3 -4.21 3.47 -6.43
N ALA A 4 -2.90 3.43 -6.61
CA ALA A 4 -2.07 2.24 -6.57
C ALA A 4 -0.90 2.38 -5.58
N CYS A 5 -0.20 1.25 -5.30
CA CYS A 5 0.97 1.17 -4.44
C CYS A 5 0.77 1.87 -3.09
N ASN A 6 -0.33 1.56 -2.40
CA ASN A 6 -0.71 2.18 -1.11
C ASN A 6 -0.80 3.71 -1.13
N GLY A 7 -1.18 4.29 -2.26
CA GLY A 7 -1.35 5.73 -2.38
C GLY A 7 -0.11 6.50 -2.85
N THR A 8 0.94 5.82 -3.27
CA THR A 8 2.12 6.48 -3.83
C THR A 8 1.95 6.86 -5.31
N ARG A 9 0.90 6.34 -5.98
CA ARG A 9 0.61 6.62 -7.38
C ARG A 9 -0.89 6.80 -7.62
N ILE A 10 -1.25 7.81 -8.41
CA ILE A 10 -2.62 8.00 -8.95
C ILE A 10 -2.52 8.15 -10.47
N SER A 11 -3.40 7.45 -11.19
CA SER A 11 -3.55 7.57 -12.63
C SER A 11 -5.02 7.68 -13.04
N ASP A 12 -5.28 8.23 -14.20
CA ASP A 12 -6.64 8.36 -14.76
C ASP A 12 -7.19 7.02 -15.27
N ALA A 13 -6.30 6.09 -15.66
CA ALA A 13 -6.63 4.75 -16.08
C ALA A 13 -5.58 3.72 -15.57
N PRO A 14 -5.82 2.40 -15.69
CA PRO A 14 -4.80 1.38 -15.47
C PRO A 14 -3.60 1.52 -16.41
N LEU A 15 -2.45 0.96 -16.01
CA LEU A 15 -1.28 0.83 -16.89
C LEU A 15 -1.57 -0.16 -18.04
N PRO A 16 -0.94 0.04 -19.23
CA PRO A 16 0.03 1.11 -19.56
C PRO A 16 -0.58 2.42 -20.08
N GLU A 17 -1.90 2.49 -20.31
CA GLU A 17 -2.54 3.61 -21.00
C GLU A 17 -2.76 4.84 -20.10
N GLY A 18 -2.78 4.63 -18.77
CA GLY A 18 -3.12 5.69 -17.82
C GLY A 18 -2.04 6.75 -17.64
N TRP A 19 -2.44 8.02 -17.66
CA TRP A 19 -1.57 9.14 -17.30
C TRP A 19 -1.37 9.19 -15.78
N VAL A 20 -0.12 9.39 -15.34
CA VAL A 20 0.20 9.56 -13.93
C VAL A 20 -0.11 10.99 -13.51
N ILE A 21 -1.08 11.15 -12.60
CA ILE A 21 -1.52 12.46 -12.08
C ILE A 21 -0.74 12.80 -10.80
N TYR A 22 -0.41 11.79 -10.02
CA TYR A 22 0.32 11.92 -8.76
C TYR A 22 1.28 10.76 -8.59
N LYS A 23 2.50 11.07 -8.12
CA LYS A 23 3.51 10.07 -7.80
C LYS A 23 4.36 10.54 -6.64
N ARG A 24 4.63 9.63 -5.72
CA ARG A 24 5.61 9.78 -4.64
C ARG A 24 6.60 8.64 -4.69
N SER A 25 7.87 8.98 -4.68
CA SER A 25 8.97 8.02 -4.59
C SER A 25 9.82 8.38 -3.38
N PHE A 26 10.56 7.40 -2.89
CA PHE A 26 11.60 7.66 -1.90
C PHE A 26 12.62 8.66 -2.45
N GLU A 27 13.18 9.45 -1.57
CA GLU A 27 14.48 10.05 -1.84
C GLU A 27 15.52 8.92 -1.95
N PRO A 28 16.43 8.95 -2.94
CA PRO A 28 17.37 7.85 -3.19
C PRO A 28 18.15 7.41 -1.94
N GLU A 29 18.56 8.33 -1.11
CA GLU A 29 19.32 8.04 0.11
C GLU A 29 18.47 7.31 1.17
N ASP A 30 17.19 7.67 1.31
CA ASP A 30 16.27 6.98 2.23
C ASP A 30 15.96 5.56 1.74
N ALA A 31 15.77 5.39 0.42
CA ALA A 31 15.60 4.07 -0.17
C ALA A 31 16.83 3.18 0.10
N LYS A 32 18.03 3.66 -0.16
CA LYS A 32 19.28 2.93 0.09
C LYS A 32 19.48 2.60 1.57
N ARG A 33 19.20 3.55 2.45
CA ARG A 33 19.27 3.32 3.91
C ARG A 33 18.28 2.25 4.37
N ALA A 34 17.05 2.30 3.87
CA ALA A 34 16.03 1.27 4.17
C ALA A 34 16.48 -0.10 3.65
N ILE A 35 16.98 -0.19 2.40
CA ILE A 35 17.51 -1.42 1.82
C ILE A 35 18.64 -1.98 2.68
N ASN A 36 19.66 -1.16 3.02
CA ASN A 36 20.79 -1.56 3.85
C ASN A 36 20.38 -2.08 5.24
N LEU A 37 19.37 -1.46 5.86
CA LEU A 37 18.83 -1.90 7.15
C LEU A 37 18.11 -3.24 7.06
N LEU A 38 17.52 -3.55 5.91
CA LEU A 38 16.65 -4.71 5.72
C LEU A 38 17.37 -5.95 5.19
N LEU A 39 18.43 -5.78 4.40
CA LEU A 39 19.22 -6.90 3.85
C LEU A 39 19.67 -7.94 4.88
N PRO A 40 20.14 -7.57 6.10
CA PRO A 40 20.59 -8.54 7.10
C PRO A 40 19.50 -9.47 7.64
N TYR A 41 18.22 -9.14 7.44
CA TYR A 41 17.11 -9.99 7.89
C TYR A 41 16.78 -11.11 6.92
N HIS A 42 17.34 -11.10 5.71
CA HIS A 42 17.12 -12.10 4.66
C HIS A 42 15.63 -12.34 4.33
N ILE A 43 14.81 -11.31 4.45
CA ILE A 43 13.41 -11.33 4.05
C ILE A 43 13.34 -10.92 2.58
N MET A 44 12.61 -11.67 1.75
CA MET A 44 12.42 -11.30 0.35
C MET A 44 11.88 -9.87 0.25
N MET A 45 12.56 -9.03 -0.51
CA MET A 45 12.26 -7.61 -0.65
C MET A 45 11.92 -7.27 -2.10
N ASN A 46 10.84 -6.53 -2.28
CA ASN A 46 10.37 -6.05 -3.59
C ASN A 46 10.33 -4.52 -3.59
N GLY A 47 11.00 -3.91 -4.53
CA GLY A 47 10.94 -2.47 -4.81
C GLY A 47 10.03 -2.21 -6.01
N PHE A 48 8.99 -1.41 -5.81
CA PHE A 48 8.02 -1.07 -6.84
C PHE A 48 8.36 0.28 -7.45
N GLU A 49 8.50 0.29 -8.76
CA GLU A 49 8.65 1.46 -9.61
C GLU A 49 7.46 1.56 -10.58
N ASP A 50 7.43 2.57 -11.39
CA ASP A 50 6.42 2.73 -12.43
C ASP A 50 6.65 1.69 -13.56
N GLY A 51 5.77 0.71 -13.68
CA GLY A 51 5.89 -0.37 -14.66
C GLY A 51 7.01 -1.39 -14.38
N ARG A 52 7.64 -1.35 -13.20
CA ARG A 52 8.75 -2.25 -12.86
C ARG A 52 8.68 -2.71 -11.41
N VAL A 53 9.11 -3.96 -11.17
CA VAL A 53 9.37 -4.48 -9.83
C VAL A 53 10.79 -5.04 -9.79
N THR A 54 11.55 -4.66 -8.78
CA THR A 54 12.86 -5.22 -8.50
C THR A 54 12.79 -6.09 -7.25
N THR A 55 13.27 -7.34 -7.33
CA THR A 55 13.19 -8.33 -6.24
C THR A 55 14.60 -8.72 -5.77
N VAL A 56 14.82 -8.68 -4.45
CA VAL A 56 15.95 -9.35 -3.79
C VAL A 56 15.40 -10.59 -3.08
N ALA A 57 15.84 -11.75 -3.51
CA ALA A 57 15.46 -13.06 -2.98
C ALA A 57 16.64 -13.70 -2.25
N PHE A 58 16.39 -14.41 -1.14
CA PHE A 58 17.41 -15.04 -0.29
C PHE A 58 17.32 -16.57 -0.29
N ALA A 59 16.27 -17.14 -0.88
CA ALA A 59 16.11 -18.59 -1.02
C ALA A 59 15.69 -18.98 -2.44
N PRO A 60 16.07 -20.19 -2.91
CA PRO A 60 15.63 -20.69 -4.20
C PRO A 60 14.10 -20.73 -4.30
N GLY A 61 13.57 -20.27 -5.42
CA GLY A 61 12.10 -20.24 -5.68
C GLY A 61 11.37 -19.02 -5.13
N GLN A 62 12.00 -18.17 -4.32
CA GLN A 62 11.43 -16.89 -3.95
C GLN A 62 11.34 -15.99 -5.19
N HIS A 63 10.14 -15.56 -5.51
CA HIS A 63 9.89 -14.59 -6.57
C HIS A 63 8.58 -13.84 -6.29
N TYR A 64 8.51 -12.61 -6.73
CA TYR A 64 7.26 -11.86 -6.66
C TYR A 64 6.29 -12.39 -7.73
N HIS A 65 5.11 -12.82 -7.29
CA HIS A 65 4.05 -13.28 -8.18
C HIS A 65 3.34 -12.08 -8.81
N ILE A 66 3.56 -11.89 -10.10
CA ILE A 66 2.85 -10.91 -10.90
C ILE A 66 1.89 -11.66 -11.80
N ALA A 67 0.61 -11.32 -11.71
CA ALA A 67 -0.45 -11.97 -12.48
C ALA A 67 -0.27 -11.74 -14.00
N ASP A 68 0.25 -10.58 -14.39
CA ASP A 68 0.50 -10.25 -15.79
C ASP A 68 1.92 -9.67 -15.97
N ARG A 69 2.86 -10.55 -16.32
CA ARG A 69 4.26 -10.18 -16.60
C ARG A 69 4.43 -9.38 -17.89
N ALA A 70 3.42 -9.29 -18.73
CA ALA A 70 3.48 -8.46 -19.94
C ALA A 70 3.41 -6.97 -19.62
N LEU A 71 2.81 -6.60 -18.48
CA LEU A 71 2.64 -5.21 -18.06
C LEU A 71 3.71 -4.69 -17.11
N VAL A 72 4.56 -5.57 -16.54
CA VAL A 72 5.53 -5.21 -15.51
C VAL A 72 6.87 -5.85 -15.78
N GLU A 73 7.93 -5.04 -15.92
CA GLU A 73 9.30 -5.50 -16.01
C GLU A 73 9.78 -5.98 -14.63
N VAL A 74 10.34 -7.20 -14.56
CA VAL A 74 10.90 -7.74 -13.32
C VAL A 74 12.42 -7.78 -13.38
N ARG A 75 13.08 -7.24 -12.36
CA ARG A 75 14.53 -7.27 -12.16
C ARG A 75 14.87 -8.02 -10.89
N TYR A 76 16.06 -8.56 -10.79
CA TYR A 76 16.49 -9.35 -9.64
C TYR A 76 17.88 -8.92 -9.15
N GLY A 77 18.08 -9.01 -7.83
CA GLY A 77 19.35 -8.83 -7.15
C GLY A 77 19.54 -7.46 -6.52
N GLU A 78 20.52 -7.41 -5.61
CA GLU A 78 20.82 -6.21 -4.82
C GLU A 78 21.29 -5.03 -5.69
N GLU A 79 22.16 -5.26 -6.65
CA GLU A 79 22.63 -4.21 -7.57
C GLU A 79 21.45 -3.56 -8.32
N ALA A 80 20.51 -4.38 -8.81
CA ALA A 80 19.30 -3.90 -9.45
C ALA A 80 18.41 -3.12 -8.50
N MET A 81 18.36 -3.50 -7.21
CA MET A 81 17.59 -2.82 -6.17
C MET A 81 18.18 -1.43 -5.85
N TYR A 82 19.53 -1.31 -5.74
CA TYR A 82 20.17 0.00 -5.59
C TYR A 82 19.97 0.89 -6.81
N ALA A 83 20.03 0.32 -8.01
CA ALA A 83 19.70 1.06 -9.23
C ALA A 83 18.23 1.49 -9.27
N ALA A 84 17.30 0.69 -8.73
CA ALA A 84 15.91 1.06 -8.56
C ALA A 84 15.72 2.22 -7.56
N ALA A 85 16.50 2.24 -6.46
CA ALA A 85 16.51 3.34 -5.51
C ALA A 85 16.86 4.68 -6.17
N GLU A 86 17.83 4.67 -7.08
CA GLU A 86 18.20 5.89 -7.85
C GLU A 86 17.12 6.34 -8.83
N ARG A 87 16.37 5.39 -9.42
CA ARG A 87 15.28 5.72 -10.37
C ARG A 87 13.99 6.17 -9.69
N GLY A 88 13.79 5.83 -8.43
CA GLY A 88 12.64 6.23 -7.63
C GLY A 88 11.67 5.09 -7.30
N ILE A 89 12.02 4.29 -6.31
CA ILE A 89 11.12 3.31 -5.69
C ILE A 89 9.94 4.05 -5.05
N MET A 90 8.72 3.58 -5.30
CA MET A 90 7.50 4.11 -4.71
C MET A 90 7.07 3.36 -3.44
N LYS A 91 7.39 2.07 -3.37
CA LYS A 91 7.07 1.19 -2.24
C LYS A 91 8.11 0.08 -2.14
N LEU A 92 8.56 -0.20 -0.91
CA LEU A 92 9.23 -1.45 -0.56
C LEU A 92 8.22 -2.38 0.10
N TYR A 93 8.22 -3.64 -0.31
CA TYR A 93 7.38 -4.70 0.24
C TYR A 93 8.25 -5.88 0.62
N LEU A 94 8.12 -6.35 1.85
CA LEU A 94 8.85 -7.50 2.37
C LEU A 94 7.89 -8.56 2.87
N ALA A 95 8.20 -9.82 2.58
CA ALA A 95 7.50 -10.98 3.12
C ALA A 95 8.43 -12.20 3.14
N GLU A 96 8.48 -12.96 4.25
CA GLU A 96 9.38 -14.11 4.37
C GLU A 96 9.05 -15.22 3.37
N ASP A 97 7.78 -15.53 3.19
CA ASP A 97 7.30 -16.61 2.31
C ASP A 97 6.86 -16.12 0.91
N GLY A 98 7.22 -14.90 0.58
CA GLY A 98 6.98 -14.36 -0.77
C GLY A 98 5.56 -13.88 -1.05
N TYR A 99 4.54 -14.24 -0.26
CA TYR A 99 3.16 -13.81 -0.49
C TYR A 99 2.27 -13.80 0.76
N ALA A 100 1.08 -13.22 0.63
CA ALA A 100 0.07 -13.02 1.66
C ALA A 100 -0.29 -14.30 2.42
N GLY A 101 -0.23 -14.25 3.72
CA GLY A 101 -0.52 -15.37 4.63
C GLY A 101 0.64 -15.72 5.57
N ALA A 102 1.78 -15.06 5.39
CA ALA A 102 2.94 -15.24 6.27
C ALA A 102 2.60 -14.89 7.72
N VAL A 103 3.14 -15.66 8.63
CA VAL A 103 3.06 -15.40 10.07
C VAL A 103 3.95 -14.22 10.41
N ASP A 104 3.50 -13.33 11.29
CA ASP A 104 4.32 -12.24 11.83
C ASP A 104 5.42 -12.81 12.73
N THR A 105 6.59 -13.09 12.14
CA THR A 105 7.73 -13.72 12.84
C THR A 105 8.47 -12.71 13.71
N GLU A 106 9.30 -13.20 14.61
CA GLU A 106 10.22 -12.34 15.38
C GLU A 106 11.17 -11.57 14.45
N ASN A 107 11.64 -12.22 13.39
CA ASN A 107 12.50 -11.62 12.37
C ASN A 107 11.82 -10.45 11.64
N THR A 108 10.57 -10.64 11.20
CA THR A 108 9.78 -9.59 10.56
C THR A 108 9.54 -8.41 11.50
N ARG A 109 9.20 -8.67 12.79
CA ARG A 109 9.03 -7.63 13.80
C ARG A 109 10.32 -6.85 14.05
N ALA A 110 11.46 -7.54 14.14
CA ALA A 110 12.76 -6.91 14.32
C ALA A 110 13.15 -6.02 13.13
N ALA A 111 12.92 -6.49 11.90
CA ALA A 111 13.15 -5.72 10.67
C ALA A 111 12.30 -4.44 10.64
N ARG A 112 11.00 -4.55 10.95
CA ARG A 112 10.08 -3.41 11.06
C ARG A 112 10.55 -2.39 12.10
N ALA A 113 10.90 -2.86 13.29
CA ALA A 113 11.39 -2.00 14.38
C ALA A 113 12.71 -1.28 14.02
N ALA A 114 13.61 -1.94 13.30
CA ALA A 114 14.86 -1.33 12.85
C ALA A 114 14.62 -0.15 11.90
N VAL A 115 13.74 -0.31 10.92
CA VAL A 115 13.37 0.79 10.00
C VAL A 115 12.65 1.89 10.74
N GLN A 116 11.66 1.58 11.56
CA GLN A 116 10.90 2.58 12.32
C GLN A 116 11.78 3.42 13.23
N LYS A 117 12.80 2.81 13.83
CA LYS A 117 13.78 3.52 14.68
C LYS A 117 14.73 4.41 13.88
N ALA A 118 15.25 3.92 12.74
CA ALA A 118 16.29 4.59 11.99
C ALA A 118 15.75 5.60 10.97
N LEU A 119 14.53 5.42 10.49
CA LEU A 119 13.85 6.21 9.46
C LEU A 119 12.39 6.51 9.88
N PRO A 120 12.18 7.20 11.02
CA PRO A 120 10.85 7.39 11.61
C PRO A 120 9.90 8.25 10.76
N HIS A 121 10.41 8.96 9.76
CA HIS A 121 9.63 9.76 8.82
C HIS A 121 9.00 8.92 7.71
N LEU A 122 9.50 7.70 7.46
CA LEU A 122 8.90 6.81 6.47
C LEU A 122 7.57 6.23 6.97
N GLN A 123 6.65 6.00 6.05
CA GLN A 123 5.37 5.37 6.36
C GLN A 123 5.52 3.85 6.36
N LEU A 124 5.30 3.23 7.51
CA LEU A 124 5.29 1.78 7.65
C LEU A 124 3.87 1.29 7.90
N THR A 125 3.44 0.30 7.15
CA THR A 125 2.14 -0.35 7.30
C THR A 125 2.24 -1.84 6.98
N GLN A 126 1.14 -2.54 7.16
CA GLN A 126 0.97 -3.94 6.77
C GLN A 126 -0.43 -4.15 6.20
N SER A 127 -0.55 -5.00 5.20
CA SER A 127 -1.83 -5.43 4.61
C SER A 127 -2.19 -6.86 5.00
N SER A 128 -1.24 -7.61 5.54
CA SER A 128 -1.45 -8.95 6.11
C SER A 128 -0.43 -9.23 7.21
N PRO A 129 -0.70 -10.17 8.13
CA PRO A 129 0.31 -10.61 9.11
C PRO A 129 1.60 -11.03 8.40
N GLY A 130 2.75 -10.62 8.92
CA GLY A 130 4.07 -11.05 8.43
C GLY A 130 4.59 -10.32 7.18
N ASN A 131 3.92 -9.31 6.67
CA ASN A 131 4.51 -8.42 5.68
C ASN A 131 4.93 -7.06 6.28
N ILE A 132 5.80 -6.38 5.58
CA ILE A 132 6.19 -5.00 5.85
C ILE A 132 6.02 -4.21 4.55
N GLU A 133 5.28 -3.14 4.62
CA GLU A 133 5.13 -2.19 3.52
C GLU A 133 5.69 -0.85 3.95
N ILE A 134 6.64 -0.34 3.21
CA ILE A 134 7.32 0.91 3.49
C ILE A 134 7.10 1.85 2.32
N MET A 135 6.62 3.05 2.61
CA MET A 135 6.42 4.11 1.64
C MET A 135 7.21 5.34 2.04
N PRO A 136 7.45 6.27 1.09
CA PRO A 136 8.09 7.54 1.38
C PRO A 136 7.29 8.37 2.40
N GLU A 137 7.94 9.38 2.95
CA GLU A 137 7.30 10.37 3.83
C GLU A 137 6.06 10.99 3.16
N ASN A 138 5.03 11.21 3.94
CA ASN A 138 3.78 11.82 3.46
C ASN A 138 3.09 11.05 2.30
N ALA A 139 3.38 9.76 2.18
CA ALA A 139 2.67 8.86 1.26
C ALA A 139 1.72 7.94 2.03
N GLY A 140 0.64 7.54 1.40
CA GLY A 140 -0.35 6.66 2.02
C GLY A 140 -1.72 6.79 1.35
N LYS A 141 -2.61 5.85 1.64
CA LYS A 141 -3.97 5.84 1.05
C LYS A 141 -4.75 7.13 1.40
N GLY A 142 -4.58 7.64 2.62
CA GLY A 142 -5.24 8.89 3.05
C GLY A 142 -4.72 10.13 2.32
N THR A 143 -3.40 10.27 2.17
CA THR A 143 -2.79 11.37 1.42
C THR A 143 -3.21 11.35 -0.06
N ALA A 144 -3.24 10.15 -0.67
CA ALA A 144 -3.68 9.99 -2.05
C ALA A 144 -5.17 10.32 -2.21
N LEU A 145 -6.02 9.88 -1.27
CA LEU A 145 -7.44 10.20 -1.29
C LEU A 145 -7.69 11.70 -1.13
N ALA A 146 -6.97 12.35 -0.21
CA ALA A 146 -7.05 13.80 -0.02
C ALA A 146 -6.62 14.57 -1.27
N PHE A 147 -5.51 14.15 -1.91
CA PHE A 147 -5.07 14.73 -3.18
C PHE A 147 -6.15 14.57 -4.26
N LEU A 148 -6.69 13.36 -4.40
CA LEU A 148 -7.69 13.06 -5.43
C LEU A 148 -9.00 13.83 -5.21
N ALA A 149 -9.47 13.93 -3.98
CA ALA A 149 -10.66 14.72 -3.64
C ALA A 149 -10.46 16.19 -4.03
N ASN A 150 -9.34 16.79 -3.63
CA ASN A 150 -9.01 18.16 -3.99
C ASN A 150 -8.86 18.35 -5.51
N TYR A 151 -8.20 17.42 -6.20
CA TYR A 151 -8.02 17.45 -7.66
C TYR A 151 -9.35 17.42 -8.41
N LEU A 152 -10.34 16.67 -7.89
CA LEU A 152 -11.68 16.56 -8.46
C LEU A 152 -12.67 17.64 -7.96
N GLY A 153 -12.25 18.50 -7.03
CA GLY A 153 -13.09 19.54 -6.46
C GLY A 153 -14.13 19.04 -5.46
N PHE A 154 -13.88 17.93 -4.79
CA PHE A 154 -14.75 17.40 -3.73
C PHE A 154 -14.30 17.88 -2.36
N GLU A 155 -15.28 18.31 -1.55
CA GLU A 155 -15.08 18.56 -0.14
C GLU A 155 -15.01 17.24 0.64
N ARG A 156 -14.36 17.25 1.81
CA ARG A 156 -14.19 16.06 2.65
C ARG A 156 -15.52 15.37 2.98
N GLU A 157 -16.58 16.16 3.19
CA GLU A 157 -17.93 15.72 3.51
C GLU A 157 -18.60 14.93 2.37
N GLN A 158 -18.07 15.04 1.16
CA GLN A 158 -18.54 14.32 -0.03
C GLN A 158 -17.76 13.01 -0.28
N VAL A 159 -16.78 12.72 0.58
CA VAL A 159 -15.91 11.56 0.41
C VAL A 159 -16.34 10.42 1.32
N MET A 160 -16.54 9.25 0.70
CA MET A 160 -16.71 7.98 1.39
C MET A 160 -15.50 7.09 1.14
N ALA A 161 -15.03 6.40 2.18
CA ALA A 161 -14.00 5.37 2.07
C ALA A 161 -14.42 4.12 2.83
N MET A 162 -14.08 2.96 2.28
CA MET A 162 -14.33 1.64 2.86
C MET A 162 -13.02 0.87 2.99
N GLY A 163 -12.82 0.16 4.10
CA GLY A 163 -11.59 -0.58 4.33
C GLY A 163 -11.72 -1.61 5.45
N ASP A 164 -10.74 -2.49 5.57
CA ASP A 164 -10.72 -3.60 6.52
C ASP A 164 -9.37 -3.79 7.25
N ALA A 165 -8.28 -3.24 6.73
CA ALA A 165 -6.93 -3.43 7.24
C ALA A 165 -6.30 -2.12 7.77
N GLU A 166 -5.20 -2.27 8.52
CA GLU A 166 -4.52 -1.11 9.13
C GLU A 166 -3.99 -0.11 8.10
N ASN A 167 -3.59 -0.58 6.91
CA ASN A 167 -3.15 0.30 5.83
C ASN A 167 -4.28 1.18 5.25
N ASP A 168 -5.54 0.91 5.62
CA ASP A 168 -6.71 1.72 5.24
C ASP A 168 -7.00 2.84 6.23
N LEU A 169 -6.48 2.75 7.47
CA LEU A 169 -6.79 3.71 8.54
C LEU A 169 -6.63 5.16 8.10
N SER A 170 -5.55 5.49 7.42
CA SER A 170 -5.30 6.87 6.98
C SER A 170 -6.36 7.41 6.00
N MET A 171 -6.90 6.57 5.10
CA MET A 171 -7.98 7.01 4.22
C MET A 171 -9.34 7.03 4.93
N LEU A 172 -9.56 6.12 5.89
CA LEU A 172 -10.77 6.09 6.70
C LEU A 172 -10.83 7.30 7.66
N GLU A 173 -9.71 7.73 8.22
CA GLU A 173 -9.59 8.94 9.02
C GLU A 173 -9.80 10.22 8.21
N TYR A 174 -9.33 10.23 6.95
CA TYR A 174 -9.56 11.37 6.05
C TYR A 174 -11.02 11.47 5.63
N ALA A 175 -11.63 10.37 5.20
CA ALA A 175 -13.00 10.38 4.67
C ALA A 175 -14.01 10.77 5.73
N TYR A 176 -14.95 11.69 5.40
CA TYR A 176 -16.04 12.01 6.30
C TYR A 176 -16.96 10.81 6.51
N HIS A 177 -17.27 10.07 5.46
CA HIS A 177 -18.06 8.85 5.52
C HIS A 177 -17.15 7.62 5.53
N SER A 178 -16.52 7.36 6.67
CA SER A 178 -15.69 6.18 6.86
C SER A 178 -16.51 4.94 7.19
N VAL A 179 -16.25 3.83 6.49
CA VAL A 179 -17.00 2.58 6.57
C VAL A 179 -16.04 1.41 6.83
N ALA A 180 -16.22 0.70 7.94
CA ALA A 180 -15.50 -0.54 8.20
C ALA A 180 -16.23 -1.73 7.57
N MET A 181 -15.50 -2.61 6.92
CA MET A 181 -15.99 -3.92 6.51
C MET A 181 -16.24 -4.79 7.76
N ALA A 182 -17.18 -5.73 7.72
CA ALA A 182 -17.47 -6.60 8.86
C ALA A 182 -16.28 -7.50 9.26
N ASN A 183 -15.43 -7.86 8.30
CA ASN A 183 -14.17 -8.59 8.53
C ASN A 183 -13.00 -7.70 8.98
N ALA A 184 -13.22 -6.40 9.18
CA ALA A 184 -12.16 -5.48 9.58
C ALA A 184 -11.62 -5.75 10.99
N SER A 185 -10.36 -5.38 11.22
CA SER A 185 -9.77 -5.44 12.54
C SER A 185 -10.52 -4.57 13.56
N PRO A 186 -10.49 -4.87 14.86
CA PRO A 186 -11.15 -4.06 15.89
C PRO A 186 -10.71 -2.59 15.88
N ALA A 187 -9.47 -2.31 15.51
CA ALA A 187 -8.94 -0.95 15.39
C ALA A 187 -9.64 -0.18 14.25
N VAL A 188 -9.80 -0.81 13.09
CA VAL A 188 -10.51 -0.24 11.94
C VAL A 188 -11.99 -0.04 12.25
N GLN A 189 -12.65 -1.04 12.85
CA GLN A 189 -14.06 -0.94 13.23
C GLN A 189 -14.32 0.25 14.17
N LYS A 190 -13.43 0.47 15.13
CA LYS A 190 -13.53 1.58 16.10
C LYS A 190 -13.29 2.96 15.46
N ALA A 191 -12.47 3.03 14.41
CA ALA A 191 -12.12 4.28 13.74
C ALA A 191 -13.20 4.78 12.79
N CYS A 192 -14.14 3.92 12.37
CA CYS A 192 -15.13 4.23 11.35
C CYS A 192 -16.48 4.68 11.93
N ARG A 193 -17.17 5.54 11.17
CA ARG A 193 -18.53 6.01 11.51
C ARG A 193 -19.63 5.00 11.18
N TYR A 194 -19.38 4.17 10.15
CA TYR A 194 -20.33 3.21 9.63
C TYR A 194 -19.70 1.83 9.51
N GLN A 195 -20.55 0.82 9.43
CA GLN A 195 -20.15 -0.56 9.13
C GLN A 195 -20.99 -1.10 7.98
N THR A 196 -20.41 -2.02 7.22
CA THR A 196 -21.08 -2.77 6.15
C THR A 196 -20.84 -4.27 6.33
N LEU A 197 -21.29 -5.09 5.38
CA LEU A 197 -21.04 -6.53 5.35
C LEU A 197 -19.56 -6.85 5.11
N SER A 198 -19.18 -8.11 5.23
CA SER A 198 -17.81 -8.58 4.96
C SER A 198 -17.48 -8.53 3.45
N ASN A 199 -16.20 -8.73 3.14
CA ASN A 199 -15.75 -8.90 1.77
C ASN A 199 -16.42 -10.11 1.09
N ASP A 200 -16.66 -11.21 1.84
CA ASP A 200 -17.31 -12.42 1.34
C ASP A 200 -18.81 -12.24 1.09
N GLU A 201 -19.42 -11.24 1.70
CA GLU A 201 -20.84 -10.88 1.60
C GLU A 201 -21.10 -9.66 0.71
N CYS A 202 -20.13 -9.29 -0.14
CA CYS A 202 -20.22 -8.13 -1.03
C CYS A 202 -20.46 -6.80 -0.31
N GLY A 203 -19.82 -6.58 0.84
CA GLY A 203 -20.05 -5.42 1.71
C GLY A 203 -19.85 -4.05 1.04
N VAL A 204 -18.96 -3.93 0.06
CA VAL A 204 -18.79 -2.70 -0.72
C VAL A 204 -20.05 -2.40 -1.53
N ALA A 205 -20.58 -3.39 -2.26
CA ALA A 205 -21.80 -3.24 -3.05
C ALA A 205 -23.01 -2.89 -2.15
N ALA A 206 -23.15 -3.60 -1.04
CA ALA A 206 -24.25 -3.35 -0.08
C ALA A 206 -24.24 -1.91 0.45
N MET A 207 -23.06 -1.33 0.72
CA MET A 207 -22.97 0.06 1.15
C MET A 207 -23.29 1.05 0.03
N ILE A 208 -22.84 0.78 -1.19
CA ILE A 208 -23.16 1.61 -2.37
C ILE A 208 -24.70 1.64 -2.58
N ASP A 209 -25.36 0.48 -2.59
CA ASP A 209 -26.82 0.37 -2.73
C ASP A 209 -27.55 1.14 -1.63
N ARG A 210 -27.06 1.07 -0.38
CA ARG A 210 -27.61 1.84 0.73
C ARG A 210 -27.53 3.36 0.50
N VAL A 211 -26.41 3.86 -0.02
CA VAL A 211 -26.23 5.28 -0.32
C VAL A 211 -27.14 5.71 -1.46
N LEU A 212 -27.23 4.94 -2.55
CA LEU A 212 -28.11 5.23 -3.69
C LEU A 212 -29.58 5.31 -3.27
N ALA A 213 -30.04 4.35 -2.44
CA ALA A 213 -31.40 4.35 -1.91
C ALA A 213 -31.74 5.55 -0.98
N MET A 214 -30.73 6.24 -0.44
CA MET A 214 -30.93 7.48 0.34
C MET A 214 -31.07 8.70 -0.55
N GLN A 215 -30.51 8.70 -1.76
CA GLN A 215 -30.59 9.81 -2.72
C GLN A 215 -31.91 9.84 -3.49
N GLU A 216 -32.64 8.73 -3.53
CA GLU A 216 -33.93 8.59 -4.21
C GLU A 216 -35.14 9.03 -3.34
N ARG A 217 -34.89 9.46 -2.11
CA ARG A 217 -35.92 9.92 -1.15
C ARG A 217 -35.90 11.43 -0.99
#